data_2cc2e36e7b370fcb2989459f6742a8a1
#
_entry.id   2cc2e36e7b370fcb2989459f6742a8a1
#
_cell.length_a   1.000
_cell.length_b   1.000
_cell.length_c   1.000
_cell.angle_alpha   90.00
_cell.angle_beta   90.00
_cell.angle_gamma   90.00
#
_symmetry.space_group_name_H-M   'P 1'
#
loop_
_entity.id
_entity.type
_entity.pdbx_description
1 polymer ?
#
loop_
_entity_poly.entity_id
_entity_poly.type
_entity_poly.pdbx_seq_one_letter_code
_entity_poly.pdbx_strand_id
1 'polypeptide(L)'
;MIVASGIAMQFGAKPLFSDVSVKFGGGNRYGLIGANGCGKSTFMKILGGELEPSAGSVAIDANERVGRLRQDQFAFEGERVLDVVLQGHAEMWAAMRERDAIYADPNAGEEEFLHAAELEARYAEYGGYTSEARAGELLHGLGVATAQHQGPMSAVAPGWKLRVLLAQALFGDPDILLLDEPTNNLDINSIRWLEDVLNQRTSTMVIISHDRHFLSAVCTHMADVDYGGIKVYPGNYDDYMEASTLAKQQQQKDNAKAKDRISDLEEFVRRFRAHKAKARQATSRMKQIEKLKVEDVKPSSRQYPFIRFLVDPKEKLHRLAVEAKGLAKGYEKGKNLFEKLDLAIEAGEKGAIIGPNGIGKTTLLRCIAGNLKAGAGTVKWAEKANVGYWPQDPADEFKSEETLAEWMGRWRRKDREQDDQIVRATLGQLLFSGDDQKKSLKVISGGEGQRMIIGKLVLGMPNVMLLDEPTNHLDMESIESLNTALDKYTGTLVFVSHDREFVSSLATRMIELRPGEKPGDAAAVIDFRGSYEDYLEGAALAVA
;
A
#
# COMPACT_ATOMS: atom_id res chain seq x y z
N MET A 1 -23.27 6.29 11.33
CA MET A 1 -23.43 5.35 10.17
C MET A 1 -23.33 6.13 8.87
N ILE A 2 -22.57 5.65 7.87
CA ILE A 2 -22.52 6.25 6.53
C ILE A 2 -23.43 5.47 5.58
N VAL A 3 -24.28 6.16 4.86
CA VAL A 3 -25.16 5.59 3.83
C VAL A 3 -24.86 6.28 2.50
N ALA A 4 -24.28 5.55 1.57
CA ALA A 4 -24.10 5.98 0.18
C ALA A 4 -25.29 5.42 -0.64
N SER A 5 -25.98 6.28 -1.40
CA SER A 5 -27.17 5.92 -2.17
C SER A 5 -27.04 6.37 -3.62
N GLY A 6 -27.03 5.41 -4.55
CA GLY A 6 -26.99 5.66 -5.99
C GLY A 6 -25.77 6.48 -6.46
N ILE A 7 -24.62 6.34 -5.77
CA ILE A 7 -23.42 7.12 -6.07
C ILE A 7 -22.88 6.76 -7.46
N ALA A 8 -22.65 7.78 -8.29
CA ALA A 8 -21.93 7.67 -9.53
C ALA A 8 -20.82 8.73 -9.60
N MET A 9 -19.70 8.38 -10.21
CA MET A 9 -18.57 9.31 -10.43
C MET A 9 -17.93 9.11 -11.79
N GLN A 10 -17.67 10.22 -12.50
CA GLN A 10 -17.10 10.22 -13.83
C GLN A 10 -16.16 11.42 -14.01
N PHE A 11 -14.93 11.17 -14.46
CA PHE A 11 -13.94 12.22 -14.83
C PHE A 11 -13.67 12.30 -16.33
N GLY A 12 -14.23 11.42 -17.13
CA GLY A 12 -13.99 11.35 -18.58
C GLY A 12 -15.11 10.61 -19.30
N ALA A 13 -14.79 9.95 -20.40
CA ALA A 13 -15.78 9.22 -21.21
C ALA A 13 -16.33 7.96 -20.52
N LYS A 14 -15.61 7.38 -19.54
CA LYS A 14 -16.04 6.19 -18.81
C LYS A 14 -16.26 6.52 -17.34
N PRO A 15 -17.37 6.10 -16.72
CA PRO A 15 -17.56 6.25 -15.28
C PRO A 15 -16.56 5.34 -14.53
N LEU A 16 -16.09 5.83 -13.38
CA LEU A 16 -15.32 5.02 -12.43
C LEU A 16 -16.23 3.98 -11.78
N PHE A 17 -17.38 4.44 -11.31
CA PHE A 17 -18.45 3.60 -10.76
C PHE A 17 -19.81 4.28 -10.99
N SER A 18 -20.87 3.48 -10.98
CA SER A 18 -22.24 3.94 -11.22
C SER A 18 -23.23 3.15 -10.38
N ASP A 19 -24.25 3.85 -9.86
CA ASP A 19 -25.34 3.29 -9.05
C ASP A 19 -24.86 2.49 -7.82
N VAL A 20 -23.83 3.01 -7.14
CA VAL A 20 -23.29 2.39 -5.93
C VAL A 20 -24.17 2.76 -4.73
N SER A 21 -24.76 1.72 -4.10
CA SER A 21 -25.51 1.87 -2.85
C SER A 21 -24.93 0.93 -1.81
N VAL A 22 -24.39 1.50 -0.72
CA VAL A 22 -23.73 0.74 0.34
C VAL A 22 -23.88 1.44 1.69
N LYS A 23 -23.93 0.65 2.76
CA LYS A 23 -23.98 1.14 4.15
C LYS A 23 -22.74 0.69 4.91
N PHE A 24 -22.13 1.62 5.63
CA PHE A 24 -21.06 1.37 6.58
C PHE A 24 -21.52 1.79 7.98
N GLY A 25 -21.47 0.89 8.94
CA GLY A 25 -21.97 1.20 10.28
C GLY A 25 -21.79 0.06 11.27
N GLY A 26 -22.37 0.23 12.46
CA GLY A 26 -22.40 -0.78 13.51
C GLY A 26 -21.05 -1.03 14.17
N GLY A 27 -20.12 -0.06 14.14
CA GLY A 27 -18.77 -0.25 14.67
C GLY A 27 -17.92 -1.25 13.89
N ASN A 28 -18.34 -1.60 12.65
CA ASN A 28 -17.60 -2.52 11.80
C ASN A 28 -16.43 -1.82 11.10
N ARG A 29 -15.41 -2.59 10.78
CA ARG A 29 -14.20 -2.15 10.09
C ARG A 29 -14.21 -2.74 8.68
N TYR A 30 -14.34 -1.87 7.68
CA TYR A 30 -14.49 -2.24 6.27
C TYR A 30 -13.18 -2.01 5.52
N GLY A 31 -12.58 -3.05 4.96
CA GLY A 31 -11.46 -2.96 4.03
C GLY A 31 -11.97 -2.68 2.61
N LEU A 32 -11.68 -1.50 2.06
CA LEU A 32 -12.07 -1.14 0.69
C LEU A 32 -10.98 -1.56 -0.28
N ILE A 33 -11.25 -2.60 -1.08
CA ILE A 33 -10.30 -3.21 -2.01
C ILE A 33 -10.76 -3.08 -3.46
N GLY A 34 -9.85 -3.28 -4.39
CA GLY A 34 -10.12 -3.23 -5.84
C GLY A 34 -8.87 -2.81 -6.61
N ALA A 35 -8.89 -2.94 -7.93
CA ALA A 35 -7.78 -2.60 -8.82
C ALA A 35 -7.33 -1.13 -8.69
N ASN A 36 -6.08 -0.84 -9.05
CA ASN A 36 -5.65 0.56 -9.13
C ASN A 36 -6.44 1.31 -10.20
N GLY A 37 -6.83 2.54 -9.88
CA GLY A 37 -7.65 3.37 -10.76
C GLY A 37 -9.14 3.02 -10.79
N CYS A 38 -9.63 2.03 -10.02
CA CYS A 38 -11.08 1.72 -9.93
C CYS A 38 -11.88 2.75 -9.12
N GLY A 39 -11.22 3.73 -8.49
CA GLY A 39 -11.87 4.83 -7.80
C GLY A 39 -11.95 4.72 -6.28
N LYS A 40 -11.17 3.84 -5.62
CA LYS A 40 -11.17 3.68 -4.14
C LYS A 40 -10.98 5.00 -3.40
N SER A 41 -9.88 5.71 -3.65
CA SER A 41 -9.59 7.01 -3.00
C SER A 41 -10.61 8.09 -3.38
N THR A 42 -11.14 8.04 -4.61
CA THR A 42 -12.23 8.94 -5.04
C THR A 42 -13.50 8.66 -4.24
N PHE A 43 -13.86 7.40 -4.06
CA PHE A 43 -15.02 7.02 -3.26
C PHE A 43 -14.83 7.40 -1.78
N MET A 44 -13.64 7.23 -1.23
CA MET A 44 -13.29 7.67 0.12
C MET A 44 -13.45 9.18 0.30
N LYS A 45 -13.02 10.00 -0.68
CA LYS A 45 -13.21 11.46 -0.68
C LYS A 45 -14.70 11.84 -0.74
N ILE A 46 -15.52 11.10 -1.48
CA ILE A 46 -16.96 11.31 -1.52
C ILE A 46 -17.59 10.98 -0.15
N LEU A 47 -17.21 9.87 0.48
CA LEU A 47 -17.67 9.51 1.83
C LEU A 47 -17.27 10.57 2.87
N GLY A 48 -16.09 11.15 2.74
CA GLY A 48 -15.56 12.20 3.62
C GLY A 48 -16.09 13.62 3.32
N GLY A 49 -16.93 13.78 2.28
CA GLY A 49 -17.47 15.09 1.89
C GLY A 49 -16.45 16.05 1.24
N GLU A 50 -15.30 15.54 0.78
CA GLU A 50 -14.30 16.37 0.06
C GLU A 50 -14.61 16.51 -1.43
N LEU A 51 -15.38 15.58 -1.95
CA LEU A 51 -15.73 15.53 -3.37
C LEU A 51 -17.21 15.23 -3.53
N GLU A 52 -17.91 16.06 -4.29
CA GLU A 52 -19.31 15.81 -4.64
C GLU A 52 -19.40 14.72 -5.72
N PRO A 53 -20.27 13.72 -5.56
CA PRO A 53 -20.50 12.72 -6.60
C PRO A 53 -21.19 13.33 -7.81
N SER A 54 -20.99 12.73 -9.00
CA SER A 54 -21.71 13.13 -10.21
C SER A 54 -23.23 12.84 -10.13
N ALA A 55 -23.61 11.84 -9.34
CA ALA A 55 -25.01 11.51 -9.00
C ALA A 55 -25.07 10.75 -7.68
N GLY A 56 -26.24 10.72 -7.05
CA GLY A 56 -26.46 10.09 -5.75
C GLY A 56 -26.16 11.02 -4.58
N SER A 57 -26.16 10.47 -3.36
CA SER A 57 -25.90 11.23 -2.13
C SER A 57 -25.29 10.37 -1.05
N VAL A 58 -24.53 11.00 -0.16
CA VAL A 58 -24.00 10.40 1.07
C VAL A 58 -24.74 11.03 2.26
N ALA A 59 -25.25 10.20 3.15
CA ALA A 59 -25.87 10.62 4.40
C ALA A 59 -25.06 10.09 5.58
N ILE A 60 -24.74 10.97 6.52
CA ILE A 60 -24.09 10.67 7.80
C ILE A 60 -25.00 11.23 8.89
N ASP A 61 -25.13 10.49 9.99
CA ASP A 61 -25.94 10.95 11.12
C ASP A 61 -25.34 12.26 11.71
N ALA A 62 -26.21 13.24 11.97
CA ALA A 62 -25.77 14.62 12.33
C ALA A 62 -24.89 14.70 13.59
N ASN A 63 -24.97 13.70 14.47
CA ASN A 63 -24.23 13.65 15.72
C ASN A 63 -22.93 12.85 15.62
N GLU A 64 -22.63 12.25 14.46
CA GLU A 64 -21.42 11.45 14.27
C GLU A 64 -20.27 12.30 13.73
N ARG A 65 -19.13 12.22 14.38
CA ARG A 65 -17.90 12.89 13.97
C ARG A 65 -17.14 12.00 12.99
N VAL A 66 -16.67 12.60 11.90
CA VAL A 66 -15.89 11.94 10.87
C VAL A 66 -14.42 12.34 10.98
N GLY A 67 -13.57 11.39 11.31
CA GLY A 67 -12.12 11.52 11.23
C GLY A 67 -11.61 10.96 9.91
N ARG A 68 -10.62 11.61 9.32
CA ARG A 68 -10.03 11.16 8.06
C ARG A 68 -8.53 11.39 8.02
N LEU A 69 -7.82 10.46 7.41
CA LEU A 69 -6.41 10.62 7.13
C LEU A 69 -6.22 11.55 5.92
N ARG A 70 -5.61 12.70 6.16
CA ARG A 70 -5.24 13.65 5.10
C ARG A 70 -3.97 13.19 4.39
N GLN A 71 -3.92 13.37 3.08
CA GLN A 71 -2.77 13.00 2.26
C GLN A 71 -1.81 14.19 2.01
N ASP A 72 -2.29 15.43 2.18
CA ASP A 72 -1.46 16.63 2.03
C ASP A 72 -0.56 16.81 3.26
N GLN A 73 0.66 16.33 3.14
CA GLN A 73 1.66 16.40 4.20
C GLN A 73 2.30 17.78 4.38
N PHE A 74 1.98 18.74 3.52
CA PHE A 74 2.54 20.10 3.57
C PHE A 74 1.54 21.15 4.07
N ALA A 75 0.31 20.76 4.40
CA ALA A 75 -0.75 21.67 4.82
C ALA A 75 -0.45 22.44 6.13
N PHE A 76 0.46 21.92 6.97
CA PHE A 76 0.69 22.42 8.35
C PHE A 76 2.15 22.82 8.62
N GLU A 77 2.92 23.21 7.62
CA GLU A 77 4.36 23.47 7.72
C GLU A 77 4.78 24.41 8.85
N GLY A 78 3.99 25.44 9.12
CA GLY A 78 4.27 26.45 10.14
C GLY A 78 3.82 26.10 11.56
N GLU A 79 3.12 24.96 11.74
CA GLU A 79 2.49 24.60 13.00
C GLU A 79 3.34 23.66 13.85
N ARG A 80 3.14 23.68 15.16
CA ARG A 80 3.76 22.74 16.10
C ARG A 80 3.17 21.35 15.89
N VAL A 81 4.01 20.31 15.90
CA VAL A 81 3.59 18.92 15.68
C VAL A 81 2.44 18.50 16.61
N LEU A 82 2.53 18.81 17.91
CA LEU A 82 1.43 18.53 18.85
C LEU A 82 0.15 19.27 18.49
N ASP A 83 0.22 20.53 18.09
CA ASP A 83 -0.97 21.32 17.71
C ASP A 83 -1.66 20.74 16.49
N VAL A 84 -0.90 20.22 15.52
CA VAL A 84 -1.47 19.49 14.36
C VAL A 84 -2.27 18.29 14.82
N VAL A 85 -1.78 17.51 15.78
CA VAL A 85 -2.52 16.36 16.34
C VAL A 85 -3.77 16.80 17.08
N LEU A 86 -3.68 17.83 17.92
CA LEU A 86 -4.82 18.37 18.69
C LEU A 86 -5.97 18.86 17.81
N GLN A 87 -5.66 19.39 16.61
CA GLN A 87 -6.67 19.79 15.61
C GLN A 87 -7.54 18.61 15.11
N GLY A 88 -7.14 17.37 15.38
CA GLY A 88 -7.98 16.20 15.12
C GLY A 88 -9.32 16.22 15.86
N HIS A 89 -9.40 16.95 16.98
CA HIS A 89 -10.67 17.24 17.68
C HIS A 89 -11.03 18.72 17.50
N ALA A 90 -11.72 19.02 16.39
CA ALA A 90 -11.99 20.40 15.97
C ALA A 90 -12.68 21.25 17.02
N GLU A 91 -13.68 20.71 17.74
CA GLU A 91 -14.45 21.43 18.76
C GLU A 91 -13.57 21.76 19.98
N MET A 92 -12.78 20.81 20.47
CA MET A 92 -11.83 21.03 21.57
C MET A 92 -10.78 22.07 21.18
N TRP A 93 -10.23 21.95 19.97
CA TRP A 93 -9.23 22.88 19.46
C TRP A 93 -9.79 24.31 19.34
N ALA A 94 -11.01 24.45 18.79
CA ALA A 94 -11.66 25.75 18.69
C ALA A 94 -11.90 26.38 20.06
N ALA A 95 -12.46 25.61 21.01
CA ALA A 95 -12.69 26.09 22.38
C ALA A 95 -11.38 26.53 23.06
N MET A 96 -10.29 25.78 22.92
CA MET A 96 -8.99 26.12 23.44
C MET A 96 -8.46 27.44 22.85
N ARG A 97 -8.50 27.57 21.53
CA ARG A 97 -7.96 28.75 20.82
C ARG A 97 -8.74 30.01 21.13
N GLU A 98 -10.05 29.92 21.18
CA GLU A 98 -10.92 31.06 21.50
C GLU A 98 -10.75 31.48 22.95
N ARG A 99 -10.74 30.55 23.90
CA ARG A 99 -10.45 30.78 25.30
C ARG A 99 -9.10 31.49 25.49
N ASP A 100 -8.05 30.94 24.88
CA ASP A 100 -6.69 31.48 25.03
C ASP A 100 -6.57 32.87 24.40
N ALA A 101 -7.30 33.15 23.31
CA ALA A 101 -7.36 34.47 22.69
C ALA A 101 -8.02 35.51 23.64
N ILE A 102 -9.12 35.13 24.31
CA ILE A 102 -9.79 35.98 25.27
C ILE A 102 -8.87 36.27 26.46
N TYR A 103 -8.21 35.26 27.02
CA TYR A 103 -7.28 35.44 28.14
C TYR A 103 -6.04 36.28 27.78
N ALA A 104 -5.65 36.27 26.50
CA ALA A 104 -4.53 37.08 26.01
C ALA A 104 -4.90 38.53 25.68
N ASP A 105 -6.20 38.88 25.59
CA ASP A 105 -6.66 40.21 25.27
C ASP A 105 -6.70 41.09 26.55
N PRO A 106 -5.84 42.11 26.70
CA PRO A 106 -5.84 43.00 27.86
C PRO A 106 -7.10 43.87 27.94
N ASN A 107 -7.93 43.95 26.90
CA ASN A 107 -9.16 44.73 26.86
C ASN A 107 -10.42 43.89 27.03
N ALA A 108 -10.29 42.59 27.29
CA ALA A 108 -11.42 41.67 27.45
C ALA A 108 -12.33 42.11 28.60
N GLY A 109 -13.63 42.20 28.36
CA GLY A 109 -14.65 42.58 29.33
C GLY A 109 -15.17 41.41 30.15
N GLU A 110 -16.08 41.72 31.11
CA GLU A 110 -16.67 40.70 32.00
C GLU A 110 -17.46 39.63 31.22
N GLU A 111 -18.19 40.00 30.16
CA GLU A 111 -18.93 39.08 29.30
C GLU A 111 -18.00 38.12 28.56
N GLU A 112 -16.85 38.59 28.09
CA GLU A 112 -15.85 37.77 27.40
C GLU A 112 -15.20 36.77 28.36
N PHE A 113 -14.91 37.16 29.61
CA PHE A 113 -14.42 36.26 30.64
C PHE A 113 -15.45 35.20 31.04
N LEU A 114 -16.75 35.52 31.07
CA LEU A 114 -17.81 34.53 31.27
C LEU A 114 -17.86 33.54 30.11
N HIS A 115 -17.74 34.03 28.89
CA HIS A 115 -17.64 33.17 27.72
C HIS A 115 -16.40 32.28 27.74
N ALA A 116 -15.25 32.80 28.15
CA ALA A 116 -14.03 32.01 28.34
C ALA A 116 -14.20 30.90 29.39
N ALA A 117 -14.97 31.13 30.46
CA ALA A 117 -15.29 30.11 31.44
C ALA A 117 -16.18 29.00 30.88
N GLU A 118 -17.12 29.30 29.98
CA GLU A 118 -17.91 28.31 29.27
C GLU A 118 -17.04 27.46 28.31
N LEU A 119 -16.12 28.13 27.62
CA LEU A 119 -15.15 27.45 26.74
C LEU A 119 -14.21 26.52 27.52
N GLU A 120 -13.79 26.96 28.72
CA GLU A 120 -12.99 26.16 29.66
C GLU A 120 -13.73 24.90 30.09
N ALA A 121 -15.05 25.02 30.40
CA ALA A 121 -15.86 23.86 30.77
C ALA A 121 -15.98 22.87 29.60
N ARG A 122 -16.20 23.36 28.38
CA ARG A 122 -16.20 22.50 27.15
C ARG A 122 -14.86 21.86 26.92
N TYR A 123 -13.77 22.62 27.05
CA TYR A 123 -12.42 22.06 26.91
C TYR A 123 -12.15 20.94 27.91
N ALA A 124 -12.58 21.13 29.18
CA ALA A 124 -12.49 20.09 30.21
C ALA A 124 -13.31 18.86 29.88
N GLU A 125 -14.55 19.02 29.39
CA GLU A 125 -15.45 17.94 28.96
C GLU A 125 -14.83 17.05 27.87
N TYR A 126 -14.10 17.66 26.91
CA TYR A 126 -13.37 16.95 25.86
C TYR A 126 -12.03 16.35 26.34
N GLY A 127 -11.74 16.39 27.64
CA GLY A 127 -10.48 15.90 28.20
C GLY A 127 -9.26 16.74 27.81
N GLY A 128 -9.45 18.05 27.64
CA GLY A 128 -8.44 18.99 27.16
C GLY A 128 -7.18 19.01 28.01
N TYR A 129 -7.28 18.88 29.34
CA TYR A 129 -6.13 18.88 30.25
C TYR A 129 -5.16 17.71 30.06
N THR A 130 -5.62 16.60 29.48
CA THR A 130 -4.79 15.43 29.15
C THR A 130 -4.48 15.32 27.65
N SER A 131 -4.94 16.29 26.85
CA SER A 131 -4.89 16.26 25.39
C SER A 131 -3.47 16.17 24.85
N GLU A 132 -2.51 16.95 25.37
CA GLU A 132 -1.11 16.89 24.95
C GLU A 132 -0.44 15.55 25.29
N ALA A 133 -0.77 14.95 26.45
CA ALA A 133 -0.25 13.63 26.82
C ALA A 133 -0.78 12.55 25.85
N ARG A 134 -2.09 12.54 25.59
CA ARG A 134 -2.71 11.63 24.61
C ARG A 134 -2.15 11.80 23.19
N ALA A 135 -1.96 13.05 22.76
CA ALA A 135 -1.33 13.33 21.47
C ALA A 135 0.12 12.83 21.42
N GLY A 136 0.87 13.00 22.51
CA GLY A 136 2.23 12.49 22.66
C GLY A 136 2.30 10.97 22.62
N GLU A 137 1.37 10.26 23.23
CA GLU A 137 1.26 8.80 23.20
C GLU A 137 1.00 8.28 21.77
N LEU A 138 0.08 8.90 21.03
CA LEU A 138 -0.19 8.56 19.64
C LEU A 138 1.05 8.76 18.75
N LEU A 139 1.72 9.90 18.89
CA LEU A 139 2.96 10.21 18.16
C LEU A 139 4.06 9.20 18.49
N HIS A 140 4.22 8.86 19.76
CA HIS A 140 5.22 7.87 20.20
C HIS A 140 4.93 6.48 19.63
N GLY A 141 3.68 6.03 19.68
CA GLY A 141 3.26 4.75 19.10
C GLY A 141 3.50 4.67 17.59
N LEU A 142 3.35 5.79 16.88
CA LEU A 142 3.69 5.93 15.47
C LEU A 142 5.20 6.13 15.21
N GLY A 143 6.02 6.09 16.26
CA GLY A 143 7.48 6.20 16.18
C GLY A 143 8.02 7.60 16.00
N VAL A 144 7.19 8.67 16.14
CA VAL A 144 7.65 10.05 16.08
C VAL A 144 8.40 10.39 17.38
N ALA A 145 9.67 10.77 17.26
CA ALA A 145 10.53 11.02 18.42
C ALA A 145 9.99 12.18 19.27
N THR A 146 9.98 12.02 20.59
CA THR A 146 9.48 13.03 21.56
C THR A 146 10.14 14.40 21.39
N ALA A 147 11.41 14.43 20.98
CA ALA A 147 12.14 15.69 20.71
C ALA A 147 11.50 16.49 19.56
N GLN A 148 10.75 15.87 18.65
CA GLN A 148 10.09 16.53 17.53
C GLN A 148 8.68 17.05 17.87
N HIS A 149 8.07 16.59 18.97
CA HIS A 149 6.68 16.91 19.32
C HIS A 149 6.46 18.42 19.52
N GLN A 150 7.44 19.14 20.07
CA GLN A 150 7.37 20.59 20.32
C GLN A 150 7.89 21.42 19.14
N GLY A 151 8.47 20.78 18.13
CA GLY A 151 9.01 21.44 16.94
C GLY A 151 7.96 21.72 15.87
N PRO A 152 8.31 22.53 14.85
CA PRO A 152 7.42 22.79 13.73
C PRO A 152 7.36 21.61 12.77
N MET A 153 6.22 21.44 12.07
CA MET A 153 6.03 20.41 11.04
C MET A 153 7.07 20.50 9.91
N SER A 154 7.56 21.70 9.58
CA SER A 154 8.59 21.90 8.57
C SER A 154 9.92 21.20 8.89
N ALA A 155 10.22 20.98 10.17
CA ALA A 155 11.42 20.26 10.62
C ALA A 155 11.26 18.73 10.55
N VAL A 156 10.05 18.23 10.34
CA VAL A 156 9.74 16.80 10.24
C VAL A 156 9.94 16.33 8.79
N ALA A 157 10.64 15.21 8.59
CA ALA A 157 10.84 14.64 7.26
C ALA A 157 9.49 14.22 6.63
N PRO A 158 9.34 14.29 5.29
CA PRO A 158 8.05 14.07 4.61
C PRO A 158 7.32 12.78 5.01
N GLY A 159 7.98 11.62 5.02
CA GLY A 159 7.37 10.35 5.42
C GLY A 159 6.90 10.32 6.88
N TRP A 160 7.49 11.12 7.76
CA TRP A 160 7.10 11.25 9.17
C TRP A 160 5.91 12.20 9.35
N LYS A 161 5.73 13.17 8.45
CA LYS A 161 4.56 14.06 8.46
C LYS A 161 3.25 13.28 8.30
N LEU A 162 3.23 12.25 7.47
CA LEU A 162 2.06 11.37 7.33
C LEU A 162 1.72 10.65 8.63
N ARG A 163 2.70 10.30 9.46
CA ARG A 163 2.46 9.72 10.79
C ARG A 163 1.82 10.71 11.75
N VAL A 164 2.22 11.98 11.68
CA VAL A 164 1.57 13.06 12.45
C VAL A 164 0.12 13.26 12.02
N LEU A 165 -0.15 13.23 10.71
CA LEU A 165 -1.52 13.30 10.18
C LEU A 165 -2.37 12.08 10.56
N LEU A 166 -1.76 10.91 10.66
CA LEU A 166 -2.44 9.71 11.17
C LEU A 166 -2.76 9.86 12.66
N ALA A 167 -1.81 10.38 13.48
CA ALA A 167 -2.08 10.71 14.86
C ALA A 167 -3.23 11.73 15.00
N GLN A 168 -3.27 12.77 14.15
CA GLN A 168 -4.36 13.74 14.06
C GLN A 168 -5.71 13.05 13.82
N ALA A 169 -5.80 12.16 12.82
CA ALA A 169 -7.04 11.44 12.49
C ALA A 169 -7.51 10.54 13.64
N LEU A 170 -6.58 9.95 14.39
CA LEU A 170 -6.87 9.08 15.54
C LEU A 170 -7.22 9.87 16.81
N PHE A 171 -6.66 11.07 16.98
CA PHE A 171 -6.77 11.85 18.22
C PHE A 171 -8.20 12.25 18.56
N GLY A 172 -8.99 12.66 17.56
CA GLY A 172 -10.36 13.13 17.74
C GLY A 172 -11.34 12.09 18.27
N ASP A 173 -10.92 10.82 18.33
CA ASP A 173 -11.78 9.67 18.64
C ASP A 173 -13.11 9.72 17.89
N PRO A 174 -13.08 9.74 16.55
CA PRO A 174 -14.25 9.92 15.73
C PRO A 174 -15.14 8.66 15.73
N ASP A 175 -16.47 8.86 15.55
CA ASP A 175 -17.45 7.78 15.40
C ASP A 175 -17.27 7.04 14.07
N ILE A 176 -16.76 7.75 13.07
CA ILE A 176 -16.44 7.25 11.73
C ILE A 176 -15.01 7.62 11.39
N LEU A 177 -14.21 6.65 11.00
CA LEU A 177 -12.81 6.84 10.64
C LEU A 177 -12.54 6.38 9.20
N LEU A 178 -12.02 7.29 8.37
CA LEU A 178 -11.67 7.05 6.98
C LEU A 178 -10.15 7.07 6.82
N LEU A 179 -9.55 5.92 6.49
CA LEU A 179 -8.10 5.74 6.38
C LEU A 179 -7.73 5.30 4.95
N ASP A 180 -7.02 6.14 4.23
CA ASP A 180 -6.50 5.83 2.90
C ASP A 180 -4.99 5.58 2.99
N GLU A 181 -4.58 4.32 2.84
CA GLU A 181 -3.22 3.79 2.93
C GLU A 181 -2.49 4.16 4.24
N PRO A 182 -3.07 3.84 5.44
CA PRO A 182 -2.49 4.23 6.72
C PRO A 182 -1.18 3.52 7.05
N THR A 183 -0.88 2.38 6.42
CA THR A 183 0.34 1.58 6.64
C THR A 183 1.54 2.12 5.85
N ASN A 184 1.32 3.00 4.88
CA ASN A 184 2.42 3.57 4.09
C ASN A 184 3.42 4.34 4.98
N ASN A 185 4.71 4.11 4.75
CA ASN A 185 5.81 4.71 5.51
C ASN A 185 5.87 4.33 7.01
N LEU A 186 5.09 3.36 7.47
CA LEU A 186 5.21 2.79 8.81
C LEU A 186 6.20 1.62 8.78
N ASP A 187 6.94 1.43 9.88
CA ASP A 187 7.70 0.21 10.10
C ASP A 187 6.82 -0.88 10.75
N ILE A 188 7.31 -2.11 10.76
CA ILE A 188 6.59 -3.28 11.27
C ILE A 188 6.06 -3.07 12.70
N ASN A 189 6.81 -2.40 13.57
CA ASN A 189 6.40 -2.14 14.95
C ASN A 189 5.28 -1.10 15.03
N SER A 190 5.38 -0.03 14.23
CA SER A 190 4.33 0.99 14.13
C SER A 190 3.05 0.42 13.52
N ILE A 191 3.15 -0.51 12.55
CA ILE A 191 1.99 -1.21 11.98
C ILE A 191 1.30 -2.06 13.05
N ARG A 192 2.05 -2.86 13.84
CA ARG A 192 1.48 -3.65 14.94
C ARG A 192 0.76 -2.78 15.97
N TRP A 193 1.40 -1.70 16.38
CA TRP A 193 0.79 -0.74 17.28
C TRP A 193 -0.52 -0.16 16.72
N LEU A 194 -0.52 0.19 15.42
CA LEU A 194 -1.72 0.69 14.74
C LEU A 194 -2.84 -0.36 14.70
N GLU A 195 -2.51 -1.63 14.41
CA GLU A 195 -3.45 -2.76 14.46
C GLU A 195 -4.12 -2.85 15.84
N ASP A 196 -3.33 -2.78 16.93
CA ASP A 196 -3.82 -2.84 18.31
C ASP A 196 -4.75 -1.65 18.62
N VAL A 197 -4.35 -0.43 18.24
CA VAL A 197 -5.15 0.78 18.45
C VAL A 197 -6.48 0.73 17.70
N LEU A 198 -6.48 0.29 16.43
CA LEU A 198 -7.70 0.21 15.64
C LEU A 198 -8.63 -0.92 16.12
N ASN A 199 -8.08 -2.03 16.58
CA ASN A 199 -8.86 -3.15 17.11
C ASN A 199 -9.56 -2.83 18.45
N GLN A 200 -9.00 -1.92 19.25
CA GLN A 200 -9.61 -1.47 20.52
C GLN A 200 -10.74 -0.46 20.32
N ARG A 201 -10.87 0.13 19.13
CA ARG A 201 -11.88 1.14 18.86
C ARG A 201 -13.20 0.53 18.44
N THR A 202 -14.29 1.19 18.81
CA THR A 202 -15.67 0.82 18.45
C THR A 202 -16.21 1.64 17.29
N SER A 203 -15.44 2.58 16.75
CA SER A 203 -15.83 3.42 15.61
C SER A 203 -16.02 2.61 14.34
N THR A 204 -16.94 3.05 13.48
CA THR A 204 -17.06 2.51 12.11
C THR A 204 -15.87 2.97 11.29
N MET A 205 -15.17 2.06 10.64
CA MET A 205 -13.98 2.39 9.85
C MET A 205 -14.13 1.97 8.40
N VAL A 206 -13.63 2.80 7.48
CA VAL A 206 -13.42 2.43 6.08
C VAL A 206 -11.93 2.62 5.78
N ILE A 207 -11.27 1.55 5.40
CA ILE A 207 -9.80 1.48 5.30
C ILE A 207 -9.43 1.01 3.89
N ILE A 208 -8.60 1.77 3.20
CA ILE A 208 -7.90 1.32 1.99
C ILE A 208 -6.49 0.94 2.42
N SER A 209 -6.04 -0.26 2.09
CA SER A 209 -4.64 -0.68 2.27
C SER A 209 -4.27 -1.74 1.25
N HIS A 210 -3.00 -1.77 0.88
CA HIS A 210 -2.41 -2.83 0.06
C HIS A 210 -1.72 -3.91 0.93
N ASP A 211 -1.66 -3.71 2.24
CA ASP A 211 -1.15 -4.69 3.20
C ASP A 211 -2.26 -5.69 3.58
N ARG A 212 -2.16 -6.92 3.07
CA ARG A 212 -3.14 -8.00 3.31
C ARG A 212 -3.19 -8.43 4.76
N HIS A 213 -2.01 -8.51 5.40
CA HIS A 213 -1.93 -8.90 6.81
C HIS A 213 -2.67 -7.88 7.68
N PHE A 214 -2.43 -6.59 7.44
CA PHE A 214 -3.11 -5.51 8.13
C PHE A 214 -4.63 -5.57 7.92
N LEU A 215 -5.10 -5.79 6.68
CA LEU A 215 -6.54 -5.93 6.40
C LEU A 215 -7.14 -7.16 7.10
N SER A 216 -6.43 -8.30 7.11
CA SER A 216 -6.88 -9.51 7.82
C SER A 216 -6.90 -9.32 9.34
N ALA A 217 -5.95 -8.57 9.91
CA ALA A 217 -5.86 -8.32 11.35
C ALA A 217 -6.90 -7.31 11.86
N VAL A 218 -7.26 -6.31 11.03
CA VAL A 218 -8.10 -5.18 11.47
C VAL A 218 -9.53 -5.29 10.97
N CYS A 219 -9.76 -5.67 9.70
CA CYS A 219 -11.07 -5.57 9.07
C CYS A 219 -12.02 -6.71 9.48
N THR A 220 -13.30 -6.37 9.69
CA THR A 220 -14.40 -7.32 9.94
C THR A 220 -15.24 -7.58 8.68
N HIS A 221 -15.12 -6.72 7.68
CA HIS A 221 -15.82 -6.80 6.40
C HIS A 221 -14.91 -6.34 5.29
N MET A 222 -15.09 -6.89 4.09
CA MET A 222 -14.39 -6.44 2.88
C MET A 222 -15.40 -5.84 1.90
N ALA A 223 -15.11 -4.63 1.41
CA ALA A 223 -15.88 -3.94 0.37
C ALA A 223 -15.08 -3.95 -0.93
N ASP A 224 -15.50 -4.79 -1.88
CA ASP A 224 -14.82 -4.99 -3.16
C ASP A 224 -15.37 -4.06 -4.23
N VAL A 225 -14.51 -3.18 -4.74
CA VAL A 225 -14.80 -2.25 -5.84
C VAL A 225 -14.42 -2.93 -7.15
N ASP A 226 -15.39 -3.55 -7.82
CA ASP A 226 -15.17 -4.21 -9.10
C ASP A 226 -16.37 -4.00 -10.04
N TYR A 227 -16.16 -4.06 -11.35
CA TYR A 227 -17.18 -3.90 -12.39
C TYR A 227 -17.97 -2.58 -12.32
N GLY A 228 -17.40 -1.54 -11.69
CA GLY A 228 -18.07 -0.25 -11.49
C GLY A 228 -19.10 -0.22 -10.37
N GLY A 229 -19.12 -1.24 -9.50
CA GLY A 229 -19.97 -1.35 -8.32
C GLY A 229 -19.16 -1.63 -7.06
N ILE A 230 -19.82 -1.69 -5.90
CA ILE A 230 -19.21 -2.10 -4.62
C ILE A 230 -20.04 -3.24 -4.02
N LYS A 231 -19.35 -4.34 -3.66
CA LYS A 231 -19.96 -5.47 -3.00
C LYS A 231 -19.30 -5.73 -1.66
N VAL A 232 -20.10 -5.80 -0.60
CA VAL A 232 -19.61 -6.05 0.75
C VAL A 232 -19.68 -7.54 1.08
N TYR A 233 -18.61 -8.06 1.64
CA TYR A 233 -18.47 -9.42 2.14
C TYR A 233 -18.22 -9.37 3.65
N PRO A 234 -18.90 -10.20 4.44
CA PRO A 234 -18.56 -10.36 5.85
C PRO A 234 -17.26 -11.16 5.99
N GLY A 235 -16.52 -10.89 7.05
CA GLY A 235 -15.25 -11.53 7.32
C GLY A 235 -14.05 -10.65 6.96
N ASN A 236 -12.85 -11.13 7.27
CA ASN A 236 -11.60 -10.46 6.98
C ASN A 236 -11.14 -10.67 5.53
N TYR A 237 -9.89 -10.30 5.20
CA TYR A 237 -9.37 -10.45 3.84
C TYR A 237 -9.26 -11.92 3.40
N ASP A 238 -8.87 -12.82 4.31
CA ASP A 238 -8.73 -14.26 4.00
C ASP A 238 -10.11 -14.90 3.72
N ASP A 239 -11.11 -14.61 4.56
CA ASP A 239 -12.50 -15.03 4.37
C ASP A 239 -13.06 -14.53 3.02
N TYR A 240 -12.75 -13.26 2.67
CA TYR A 240 -13.13 -12.69 1.38
C TYR A 240 -12.49 -13.44 0.21
N MET A 241 -11.19 -13.76 0.28
CA MET A 241 -10.49 -14.48 -0.79
C MET A 241 -11.10 -15.86 -1.04
N GLU A 242 -11.45 -16.58 0.03
CA GLU A 242 -12.15 -17.86 -0.08
C GLU A 242 -13.54 -17.70 -0.71
N ALA A 243 -14.36 -16.79 -0.16
CA ALA A 243 -15.71 -16.54 -0.65
C ALA A 243 -15.74 -16.06 -2.11
N SER A 244 -14.85 -15.15 -2.49
CA SER A 244 -14.77 -14.62 -3.86
C SER A 244 -14.30 -15.68 -4.86
N THR A 245 -13.37 -16.53 -4.45
CA THR A 245 -12.87 -17.65 -5.27
C THR A 245 -13.98 -18.68 -5.53
N LEU A 246 -14.71 -19.07 -4.48
CA LEU A 246 -15.84 -19.99 -4.60
C LEU A 246 -16.95 -19.40 -5.47
N ALA A 247 -17.29 -18.12 -5.29
CA ALA A 247 -18.30 -17.44 -6.11
C ALA A 247 -17.90 -17.41 -7.60
N LYS A 248 -16.64 -17.12 -7.92
CA LYS A 248 -16.12 -17.14 -9.30
C LYS A 248 -16.19 -18.54 -9.91
N GLN A 249 -15.79 -19.57 -9.17
CA GLN A 249 -15.87 -20.96 -9.63
C GLN A 249 -17.31 -21.39 -9.88
N GLN A 250 -18.23 -21.03 -9.00
CA GLN A 250 -19.66 -21.32 -9.16
C GLN A 250 -20.22 -20.62 -10.39
N GLN A 251 -19.95 -19.33 -10.57
CA GLN A 251 -20.38 -18.56 -11.74
C GLN A 251 -19.84 -19.14 -13.05
N GLN A 252 -18.56 -19.59 -13.07
CA GLN A 252 -17.99 -20.24 -14.24
C GLN A 252 -18.70 -21.55 -14.57
N LYS A 253 -19.02 -22.38 -13.56
CA LYS A 253 -19.77 -23.64 -13.72
C LYS A 253 -21.19 -23.38 -14.24
N ASP A 254 -21.86 -22.36 -13.69
CA ASP A 254 -23.23 -22.03 -14.09
C ASP A 254 -23.27 -21.45 -15.51
N ASN A 255 -22.29 -20.62 -15.87
CA ASN A 255 -22.12 -20.12 -17.25
C ASN A 255 -21.80 -21.25 -18.24
N ALA A 256 -20.96 -22.23 -17.88
CA ALA A 256 -20.68 -23.39 -18.71
C ALA A 256 -21.97 -24.21 -18.97
N LYS A 257 -22.73 -24.51 -17.90
CA LYS A 257 -24.04 -25.20 -18.02
C LYS A 257 -25.05 -24.41 -18.84
N ALA A 258 -25.08 -23.06 -18.69
CA ALA A 258 -25.97 -22.22 -19.47
C ALA A 258 -25.59 -22.22 -20.97
N LYS A 259 -24.29 -22.16 -21.29
CA LYS A 259 -23.78 -22.27 -22.67
C LYS A 259 -24.12 -23.60 -23.31
N ASP A 260 -23.91 -24.70 -22.59
CA ASP A 260 -24.25 -26.05 -23.07
C ASP A 260 -25.78 -26.16 -23.36
N ARG A 261 -26.58 -25.63 -22.42
CA ARG A 261 -28.04 -25.59 -22.57
C ARG A 261 -28.50 -24.74 -23.75
N ILE A 262 -27.88 -23.60 -23.98
CA ILE A 262 -28.15 -22.72 -25.13
C ILE A 262 -27.78 -23.47 -26.42
N SER A 263 -26.60 -24.08 -26.48
CA SER A 263 -26.15 -24.88 -27.65
C SER A 263 -27.13 -25.97 -28.01
N ASP A 264 -27.62 -26.77 -27.04
CA ASP A 264 -28.62 -27.81 -27.24
C ASP A 264 -29.94 -27.24 -27.79
N LEU A 265 -30.39 -26.10 -27.23
CA LEU A 265 -31.61 -25.42 -27.66
C LEU A 265 -31.47 -24.83 -29.07
N GLU A 266 -30.32 -24.25 -29.41
CA GLU A 266 -30.01 -23.72 -30.74
C GLU A 266 -29.96 -24.83 -31.78
N GLU A 267 -29.33 -25.97 -31.45
CA GLU A 267 -29.31 -27.13 -32.33
C GLU A 267 -30.72 -27.65 -32.63
N PHE A 268 -31.58 -27.73 -31.59
CA PHE A 268 -32.98 -28.09 -31.79
C PHE A 268 -33.71 -27.08 -32.67
N VAL A 269 -33.56 -25.77 -32.43
CA VAL A 269 -34.17 -24.70 -33.23
C VAL A 269 -33.70 -24.81 -34.68
N ARG A 270 -32.40 -25.00 -34.92
CA ARG A 270 -31.83 -25.16 -36.27
C ARG A 270 -32.41 -26.37 -37.03
N ARG A 271 -32.60 -27.53 -36.35
CA ARG A 271 -33.18 -28.75 -36.96
C ARG A 271 -34.65 -28.60 -37.30
N PHE A 272 -35.43 -27.86 -36.49
CA PHE A 272 -36.88 -27.89 -36.59
C PHE A 272 -37.52 -26.55 -37.00
N ARG A 273 -36.77 -25.48 -37.26
CA ARG A 273 -37.25 -24.16 -37.66
C ARG A 273 -38.10 -24.23 -38.95
N ALA A 274 -37.79 -25.09 -39.90
CA ALA A 274 -38.52 -25.25 -41.17
C ALA A 274 -39.71 -26.22 -41.10
N HIS A 275 -39.90 -26.96 -39.99
CA HIS A 275 -40.94 -27.96 -39.84
C HIS A 275 -42.25 -27.34 -39.31
N LYS A 276 -43.28 -27.23 -40.17
CA LYS A 276 -44.61 -26.67 -39.81
C LYS A 276 -45.19 -27.20 -38.49
N ALA A 277 -45.11 -28.53 -38.25
CA ALA A 277 -45.65 -29.18 -37.05
C ALA A 277 -44.88 -28.86 -35.75
N LYS A 278 -43.57 -28.50 -35.85
CA LYS A 278 -42.69 -28.21 -34.70
C LYS A 278 -42.29 -26.75 -34.56
N ALA A 279 -42.77 -25.89 -35.46
CA ALA A 279 -42.49 -24.45 -35.44
C ALA A 279 -42.85 -23.77 -34.10
N ARG A 280 -43.98 -24.16 -33.51
CA ARG A 280 -44.42 -23.64 -32.20
C ARG A 280 -43.49 -24.04 -31.06
N GLN A 281 -42.89 -25.25 -31.10
CA GLN A 281 -41.91 -25.70 -30.13
C GLN A 281 -40.56 -25.00 -30.35
N ALA A 282 -40.15 -24.77 -31.60
CA ALA A 282 -38.95 -23.99 -31.90
C ALA A 282 -39.04 -22.54 -31.39
N THR A 283 -40.20 -21.90 -31.58
CA THR A 283 -40.45 -20.53 -31.04
C THR A 283 -40.43 -20.52 -29.52
N SER A 284 -41.00 -21.52 -28.85
CA SER A 284 -40.95 -21.63 -27.38
C SER A 284 -39.49 -21.79 -26.88
N ARG A 285 -38.66 -22.56 -27.58
CA ARG A 285 -37.26 -22.74 -27.22
C ARG A 285 -36.40 -21.51 -27.51
N MET A 286 -36.70 -20.74 -28.57
CA MET A 286 -36.09 -19.43 -28.78
C MET A 286 -36.34 -18.48 -27.61
N LYS A 287 -37.57 -18.44 -27.09
CA LYS A 287 -37.88 -17.66 -25.89
C LYS A 287 -37.17 -18.19 -24.63
N GLN A 288 -36.88 -19.49 -24.55
CA GLN A 288 -36.06 -20.04 -23.48
C GLN A 288 -34.60 -19.62 -23.61
N ILE A 289 -34.01 -19.57 -24.82
CA ILE A 289 -32.66 -19.06 -25.09
C ILE A 289 -32.55 -17.58 -24.68
N GLU A 290 -33.55 -16.75 -25.03
CA GLU A 290 -33.62 -15.33 -24.60
C GLU A 290 -33.68 -15.17 -23.08
N LYS A 291 -34.26 -16.13 -22.35
CA LYS A 291 -34.36 -16.14 -20.89
C LYS A 291 -33.10 -16.72 -20.22
N LEU A 292 -32.40 -17.61 -20.89
CA LEU A 292 -31.09 -18.11 -20.44
C LEU A 292 -30.04 -17.04 -20.73
N LYS A 293 -30.04 -15.98 -19.92
CA LYS A 293 -28.94 -15.02 -19.93
C LYS A 293 -27.69 -15.77 -19.48
N VAL A 294 -26.75 -15.98 -20.40
CA VAL A 294 -25.35 -16.13 -19.99
C VAL A 294 -25.00 -14.77 -19.44
N GLU A 295 -24.83 -14.67 -18.14
CA GLU A 295 -24.17 -13.49 -17.58
C GLU A 295 -22.80 -13.43 -18.25
N ASP A 296 -22.63 -12.46 -19.14
CA ASP A 296 -21.29 -12.17 -19.63
C ASP A 296 -20.44 -11.92 -18.39
N VAL A 297 -19.53 -12.85 -18.12
CA VAL A 297 -18.51 -12.63 -17.08
C VAL A 297 -17.72 -11.45 -17.60
N LYS A 298 -18.12 -10.23 -17.17
CA LYS A 298 -17.28 -9.06 -17.41
C LYS A 298 -15.90 -9.43 -16.91
N PRO A 299 -14.84 -9.28 -17.69
CA PRO A 299 -13.51 -9.51 -17.17
C PRO A 299 -13.33 -8.61 -15.95
N SER A 300 -12.85 -9.19 -14.85
CA SER A 300 -12.55 -8.41 -13.64
C SER A 300 -11.68 -7.24 -14.04
N SER A 301 -11.88 -6.08 -13.42
CA SER A 301 -10.99 -4.92 -13.57
C SER A 301 -9.58 -5.23 -13.05
N ARG A 302 -9.43 -6.27 -12.24
CA ARG A 302 -8.15 -6.74 -11.71
C ARG A 302 -7.34 -7.41 -12.81
N GLN A 303 -6.16 -6.87 -13.04
CA GLN A 303 -5.20 -7.39 -14.01
C GLN A 303 -3.91 -7.73 -13.27
N TYR A 304 -3.43 -8.94 -13.48
CA TYR A 304 -2.18 -9.42 -12.90
C TYR A 304 -1.06 -9.25 -13.92
N PRO A 305 -0.01 -8.47 -13.65
CA PRO A 305 1.14 -8.40 -14.53
C PRO A 305 1.83 -9.76 -14.56
N PHE A 306 2.25 -10.21 -15.74
CA PHE A 306 3.03 -11.43 -15.87
C PHE A 306 4.51 -11.13 -15.67
N ILE A 307 5.05 -11.54 -14.52
CA ILE A 307 6.44 -11.29 -14.13
C ILE A 307 7.20 -12.62 -14.11
N ARG A 308 8.35 -12.65 -14.74
CA ARG A 308 9.26 -13.79 -14.70
C ARG A 308 10.71 -13.33 -14.72
N PHE A 309 11.42 -13.56 -13.63
CA PHE A 309 12.85 -13.30 -13.55
C PHE A 309 13.64 -14.55 -13.95
N LEU A 310 14.59 -14.37 -14.85
CA LEU A 310 15.45 -15.44 -15.35
C LEU A 310 16.91 -15.14 -14.98
N VAL A 311 17.65 -16.20 -14.64
CA VAL A 311 19.10 -16.14 -14.47
C VAL A 311 19.74 -16.89 -15.63
N ASP A 312 20.76 -16.29 -16.25
CA ASP A 312 21.52 -17.01 -17.27
C ASP A 312 22.28 -18.17 -16.62
N PRO A 313 22.10 -19.42 -17.07
CA PRO A 313 22.84 -20.56 -16.54
C PRO A 313 24.37 -20.40 -16.60
N LYS A 314 24.89 -19.61 -17.56
CA LYS A 314 26.33 -19.32 -17.71
C LYS A 314 26.87 -18.33 -16.66
N GLU A 315 25.97 -17.55 -16.06
CA GLU A 315 26.26 -16.54 -15.05
C GLU A 315 25.85 -16.98 -13.64
N LYS A 316 25.48 -18.26 -13.45
CA LYS A 316 25.11 -18.79 -12.15
C LYS A 316 26.27 -18.64 -11.16
N LEU A 317 25.99 -18.08 -9.99
CA LEU A 317 26.94 -17.96 -8.88
C LEU A 317 26.99 -19.26 -8.08
N HIS A 318 28.14 -19.59 -7.46
CA HIS A 318 28.33 -20.89 -6.82
C HIS A 318 28.69 -20.87 -5.34
N ARG A 319 29.13 -19.78 -4.78
CA ARG A 319 29.50 -19.66 -3.37
C ARG A 319 28.98 -18.35 -2.78
N LEU A 320 29.80 -17.33 -2.77
CA LEU A 320 29.45 -16.00 -2.31
C LEU A 320 28.94 -15.17 -3.48
N ALA A 321 27.86 -14.44 -3.29
CA ALA A 321 27.40 -13.40 -4.20
C ALA A 321 28.09 -12.07 -3.88
N VAL A 322 28.11 -11.68 -2.60
CA VAL A 322 28.73 -10.45 -2.12
C VAL A 322 29.35 -10.65 -0.73
N GLU A 323 30.47 -10.00 -0.49
CA GLU A 323 31.15 -9.91 0.80
C GLU A 323 31.38 -8.44 1.15
N ALA A 324 30.81 -7.98 2.26
CA ALA A 324 31.09 -6.67 2.85
C ALA A 324 31.91 -6.87 4.12
N LYS A 325 33.02 -6.12 4.28
CA LYS A 325 33.91 -6.20 5.44
C LYS A 325 34.12 -4.83 6.05
N GLY A 326 33.90 -4.73 7.36
CA GLY A 326 34.18 -3.53 8.14
C GLY A 326 33.36 -2.33 7.65
N LEU A 327 32.18 -2.55 7.07
CA LEU A 327 31.40 -1.50 6.45
C LEU A 327 30.91 -0.50 7.49
N ALA A 328 31.10 0.79 7.22
CA ALA A 328 30.60 1.87 8.07
C ALA A 328 30.09 3.02 7.21
N LYS A 329 29.01 3.67 7.67
CA LYS A 329 28.43 4.84 7.02
C LYS A 329 27.69 5.71 8.00
N GLY A 330 27.89 7.02 7.90
CA GLY A 330 27.13 8.09 8.53
C GLY A 330 27.04 9.28 7.60
N TYR A 331 26.13 10.20 7.89
CA TYR A 331 25.97 11.46 7.15
C TYR A 331 26.54 12.65 7.90
N GLU A 332 26.63 12.57 9.23
CA GLU A 332 27.25 13.57 10.09
C GLU A 332 28.60 13.08 10.59
N LYS A 333 29.56 14.00 10.77
CA LYS A 333 30.87 13.65 11.34
C LYS A 333 30.70 13.09 12.75
N GLY A 334 31.20 11.87 12.96
CA GLY A 334 31.18 11.21 14.27
C GLY A 334 29.89 10.48 14.61
N LYS A 335 28.88 10.49 13.73
CA LYS A 335 27.64 9.71 13.90
C LYS A 335 27.51 8.73 12.75
N ASN A 336 27.80 7.47 13.01
CA ASN A 336 27.60 6.40 12.05
C ASN A 336 26.20 5.78 12.23
N LEU A 337 25.52 5.49 11.12
CA LEU A 337 24.27 4.70 11.14
C LEU A 337 24.59 3.24 11.47
N PHE A 338 25.66 2.72 10.92
CA PHE A 338 26.24 1.41 11.23
C PHE A 338 27.75 1.47 11.11
N GLU A 339 28.45 0.62 11.84
CA GLU A 339 29.90 0.54 11.83
C GLU A 339 30.38 -0.90 12.01
N LYS A 340 31.60 -1.19 11.50
CA LYS A 340 32.25 -2.51 11.59
C LYS A 340 31.34 -3.66 11.13
N LEU A 341 30.45 -3.39 10.16
CA LEU A 341 29.50 -4.38 9.67
C LEU A 341 30.18 -5.35 8.72
N ASP A 342 30.18 -6.62 9.09
CA ASP A 342 30.61 -7.72 8.25
C ASP A 342 29.39 -8.51 7.79
N LEU A 343 29.24 -8.68 6.47
CA LEU A 343 28.12 -9.41 5.88
C LEU A 343 28.60 -10.19 4.66
N ALA A 344 28.35 -11.49 4.65
CA ALA A 344 28.60 -12.35 3.51
C ALA A 344 27.29 -13.00 3.07
N ILE A 345 26.88 -12.79 1.82
CA ILE A 345 25.65 -13.35 1.25
C ILE A 345 26.01 -14.43 0.24
N GLU A 346 25.46 -15.59 0.43
CA GLU A 346 25.71 -16.76 -0.41
C GLU A 346 24.87 -16.72 -1.70
N ALA A 347 25.32 -17.42 -2.71
CA ALA A 347 24.58 -17.53 -3.98
C ALA A 347 23.25 -18.28 -3.77
N GLY A 348 22.17 -17.66 -4.19
CA GLY A 348 20.80 -18.20 -4.05
C GLY A 348 20.14 -17.91 -2.71
N GLU A 349 20.82 -17.25 -1.75
CA GLU A 349 20.17 -16.78 -0.51
C GLU A 349 19.16 -15.67 -0.81
N LYS A 350 18.10 -15.64 -0.01
CA LYS A 350 17.09 -14.56 0.00
C LYS A 350 17.13 -13.88 1.37
N GLY A 351 17.90 -12.79 1.47
CA GLY A 351 18.11 -12.05 2.71
C GLY A 351 17.19 -10.84 2.83
N ALA A 352 16.41 -10.76 3.90
CA ALA A 352 15.60 -9.58 4.24
C ALA A 352 16.34 -8.69 5.23
N ILE A 353 16.44 -7.38 4.93
CA ILE A 353 16.97 -6.37 5.84
C ILE A 353 15.78 -5.71 6.54
N ILE A 354 15.69 -5.87 7.86
CA ILE A 354 14.61 -5.35 8.70
C ILE A 354 15.13 -4.40 9.79
N GLY A 355 14.24 -3.65 10.40
CA GLY A 355 14.54 -2.71 11.50
C GLY A 355 13.70 -1.44 11.43
N PRO A 356 13.76 -0.57 12.44
CA PRO A 356 13.00 0.68 12.49
C PRO A 356 13.30 1.60 11.32
N ASN A 357 12.38 2.53 11.05
CA ASN A 357 12.62 3.55 10.03
C ASN A 357 13.73 4.51 10.46
N GLY A 358 14.54 4.93 9.48
CA GLY A 358 15.68 5.83 9.72
C GLY A 358 16.94 5.15 10.27
N ILE A 359 16.91 3.84 10.59
CA ILE A 359 18.06 3.11 11.15
C ILE A 359 19.22 2.91 10.16
N GLY A 360 18.96 3.05 8.85
CA GLY A 360 19.99 2.94 7.82
C GLY A 360 19.84 1.76 6.86
N LYS A 361 18.70 1.09 6.78
CA LYS A 361 18.42 -0.05 5.88
C LYS A 361 18.72 0.27 4.41
N THR A 362 18.07 1.29 3.86
CA THR A 362 18.30 1.82 2.50
C THR A 362 19.76 2.23 2.29
N THR A 363 20.38 2.87 3.30
CA THR A 363 21.78 3.27 3.25
C THR A 363 22.69 2.06 3.13
N LEU A 364 22.45 1.00 3.91
CA LEU A 364 23.19 -0.25 3.83
C LEU A 364 23.06 -0.89 2.45
N LEU A 365 21.82 -1.02 1.95
CA LEU A 365 21.54 -1.60 0.64
C LEU A 365 22.23 -0.81 -0.49
N ARG A 366 22.21 0.53 -0.43
CA ARG A 366 22.89 1.42 -1.40
C ARG A 366 24.40 1.33 -1.32
N CYS A 367 24.97 1.13 -0.13
CA CYS A 367 26.43 0.87 0.03
C CYS A 367 26.82 -0.46 -0.58
N ILE A 368 26.02 -1.52 -0.36
CA ILE A 368 26.22 -2.84 -0.95
C ILE A 368 26.10 -2.76 -2.49
N ALA A 369 25.10 -2.05 -3.01
CA ALA A 369 24.90 -1.84 -4.44
C ALA A 369 26.03 -1.03 -5.12
N GLY A 370 26.84 -0.31 -4.34
CA GLY A 370 27.85 0.62 -4.87
C GLY A 370 27.29 1.97 -5.33
N ASN A 371 25.98 2.21 -5.12
CA ASN A 371 25.31 3.47 -5.43
C ASN A 371 25.60 4.58 -4.41
N LEU A 372 26.12 4.20 -3.25
CA LEU A 372 26.56 5.11 -2.21
C LEU A 372 27.94 4.69 -1.69
N LYS A 373 28.89 5.62 -1.70
CA LYS A 373 30.23 5.36 -1.17
C LYS A 373 30.17 5.16 0.34
N ALA A 374 30.67 4.02 0.81
CA ALA A 374 30.83 3.75 2.23
C ALA A 374 31.84 4.74 2.86
N GLY A 375 31.68 5.01 4.16
CA GLY A 375 32.63 5.79 4.94
C GLY A 375 33.91 5.01 5.26
N ALA A 376 33.77 3.71 5.54
CA ALA A 376 34.86 2.77 5.74
C ALA A 376 34.43 1.36 5.30
N GLY A 377 35.40 0.45 5.19
CA GLY A 377 35.17 -0.93 4.78
C GLY A 377 35.21 -1.13 3.27
N THR A 378 34.94 -2.36 2.84
CA THR A 378 34.99 -2.78 1.43
C THR A 378 33.81 -3.69 1.10
N VAL A 379 33.30 -3.57 -0.12
CA VAL A 379 32.30 -4.49 -0.70
C VAL A 379 32.92 -5.18 -1.90
N LYS A 380 32.89 -6.50 -1.92
CA LYS A 380 33.42 -7.32 -3.03
C LYS A 380 32.30 -8.19 -3.58
N TRP A 381 32.01 -8.03 -4.85
CA TRP A 381 31.08 -8.87 -5.61
C TRP A 381 31.81 -10.07 -6.21
N ALA A 382 31.08 -11.16 -6.42
CA ALA A 382 31.58 -12.27 -7.23
C ALA A 382 31.89 -11.78 -8.65
N GLU A 383 32.89 -12.37 -9.29
CA GLU A 383 33.37 -11.95 -10.63
C GLU A 383 32.26 -11.94 -11.70
N LYS A 384 31.31 -12.90 -11.62
CA LYS A 384 30.17 -13.00 -12.55
C LYS A 384 28.89 -12.36 -12.01
N ALA A 385 28.98 -11.52 -10.97
CA ALA A 385 27.79 -10.89 -10.43
C ALA A 385 27.23 -9.85 -11.41
N ASN A 386 25.98 -10.07 -11.84
CA ASN A 386 25.15 -9.13 -12.57
C ASN A 386 24.08 -8.62 -11.61
N VAL A 387 24.26 -7.39 -11.11
CA VAL A 387 23.47 -6.83 -10.02
C VAL A 387 22.35 -5.97 -10.59
N GLY A 388 21.11 -6.34 -10.33
CA GLY A 388 19.91 -5.53 -10.55
C GLY A 388 19.57 -4.75 -9.28
N TYR A 389 19.38 -3.45 -9.37
CA TYR A 389 18.98 -2.60 -8.26
C TYR A 389 17.60 -1.99 -8.49
N TRP A 390 16.73 -2.11 -7.51
CA TRP A 390 15.41 -1.49 -7.45
C TRP A 390 15.42 -0.41 -6.35
N PRO A 391 15.36 0.87 -6.70
CA PRO A 391 15.37 1.95 -5.73
C PRO A 391 14.01 2.11 -5.04
N GLN A 392 14.01 2.64 -3.82
CA GLN A 392 12.79 2.96 -3.08
C GLN A 392 11.90 3.97 -3.84
N ASP A 393 12.52 5.02 -4.38
CA ASP A 393 11.86 5.99 -5.26
C ASP A 393 12.51 5.92 -6.65
N PRO A 394 11.79 5.45 -7.67
CA PRO A 394 12.29 5.39 -9.04
C PRO A 394 12.18 6.71 -9.81
N ALA A 395 11.59 7.78 -9.23
CA ALA A 395 11.35 9.04 -9.94
C ALA A 395 12.64 9.65 -10.53
N ASP A 396 13.79 9.42 -9.88
CA ASP A 396 15.08 9.86 -10.40
C ASP A 396 15.48 9.21 -11.73
N GLU A 397 14.98 8.01 -12.02
CA GLU A 397 15.25 7.30 -13.28
C GLU A 397 14.37 7.78 -14.44
N PHE A 398 13.28 8.51 -14.16
CA PHE A 398 12.24 8.88 -15.12
C PHE A 398 12.22 10.38 -15.49
N LYS A 399 13.34 11.07 -15.36
CA LYS A 399 13.45 12.52 -15.64
C LYS A 399 13.56 12.87 -17.13
N SER A 400 13.81 11.88 -18.00
CA SER A 400 13.96 12.11 -19.45
C SER A 400 12.61 12.26 -20.16
N GLU A 401 12.62 12.84 -21.37
CA GLU A 401 11.41 12.99 -22.20
C GLU A 401 11.11 11.77 -23.07
N GLU A 402 11.89 10.71 -22.91
CA GLU A 402 11.74 9.47 -23.67
C GLU A 402 10.40 8.81 -23.45
N THR A 403 10.01 8.00 -24.41
CA THR A 403 8.86 7.10 -24.28
C THR A 403 9.21 5.89 -23.40
N LEU A 404 8.19 5.23 -22.85
CA LEU A 404 8.36 4.02 -22.08
C LEU A 404 9.13 2.94 -22.86
N ALA A 405 8.81 2.79 -24.16
CA ALA A 405 9.47 1.80 -25.01
C ALA A 405 10.96 2.13 -25.27
N GLU A 406 11.31 3.38 -25.48
CA GLU A 406 12.69 3.81 -25.68
C GLU A 406 13.52 3.58 -24.41
N TRP A 407 13.02 4.01 -23.25
CA TRP A 407 13.70 3.81 -21.97
C TRP A 407 13.89 2.32 -21.66
N MET A 408 12.84 1.52 -21.84
CA MET A 408 12.89 0.06 -21.61
C MET A 408 13.92 -0.59 -22.54
N GLY A 409 14.03 -0.15 -23.77
CA GLY A 409 14.99 -0.63 -24.76
C GLY A 409 16.46 -0.48 -24.36
N ARG A 410 16.80 0.47 -23.48
CA ARG A 410 18.17 0.65 -22.94
C ARG A 410 18.64 -0.51 -22.09
N TRP A 411 17.72 -1.22 -21.43
CA TRP A 411 18.02 -2.30 -20.49
C TRP A 411 18.13 -3.67 -21.15
N ARG A 412 18.04 -3.71 -22.49
CA ARG A 412 18.30 -4.93 -23.26
C ARG A 412 19.73 -5.39 -23.07
N ARG A 413 19.90 -6.68 -22.92
CA ARG A 413 21.22 -7.30 -22.89
C ARG A 413 21.84 -7.28 -24.29
N LYS A 414 23.04 -6.72 -24.40
CA LYS A 414 23.80 -6.59 -25.67
C LYS A 414 24.33 -7.93 -26.19
N ASP A 415 24.46 -8.92 -25.32
CA ASP A 415 24.96 -10.28 -25.61
C ASP A 415 23.85 -11.23 -26.06
N ARG A 416 22.60 -10.74 -26.22
CA ARG A 416 21.44 -11.51 -26.66
C ARG A 416 20.69 -10.79 -27.77
N GLU A 417 20.09 -11.57 -28.65
CA GLU A 417 19.14 -11.07 -29.64
C GLU A 417 17.81 -10.66 -28.96
N GLN A 418 17.83 -9.51 -28.32
CA GLN A 418 16.62 -8.87 -27.78
C GLN A 418 16.24 -7.73 -28.73
N ASP A 419 15.22 -7.97 -29.54
CA ASP A 419 14.68 -7.00 -30.50
C ASP A 419 13.61 -6.08 -29.84
N ASP A 420 13.08 -5.14 -30.61
CA ASP A 420 12.03 -4.25 -30.14
C ASP A 420 10.72 -4.99 -29.82
N GLN A 421 10.53 -6.19 -30.37
CA GLN A 421 9.35 -7.02 -30.10
C GLN A 421 9.39 -7.56 -28.67
N ILE A 422 10.56 -7.96 -28.17
CA ILE A 422 10.74 -8.42 -26.78
C ILE A 422 10.47 -7.26 -25.81
N VAL A 423 10.94 -6.04 -26.11
CA VAL A 423 10.65 -4.85 -25.30
C VAL A 423 9.14 -4.59 -25.22
N ARG A 424 8.45 -4.59 -26.36
CA ARG A 424 7.00 -4.37 -26.42
C ARG A 424 6.22 -5.49 -25.73
N ALA A 425 6.66 -6.74 -25.87
CA ALA A 425 6.05 -7.88 -25.20
C ALA A 425 6.20 -7.76 -23.67
N THR A 426 7.40 -7.38 -23.20
CA THR A 426 7.64 -7.16 -21.77
C THR A 426 6.74 -6.03 -21.22
N LEU A 427 6.62 -4.91 -21.93
CA LEU A 427 5.70 -3.84 -21.56
C LEU A 427 4.24 -4.32 -21.52
N GLY A 428 3.81 -5.10 -22.50
CA GLY A 428 2.46 -5.70 -22.53
C GLY A 428 2.22 -6.65 -21.36
N GLN A 429 3.21 -7.48 -20.98
CA GLN A 429 3.14 -8.35 -19.81
C GLN A 429 3.01 -7.56 -18.50
N LEU A 430 3.56 -6.35 -18.45
CA LEU A 430 3.47 -5.42 -17.33
C LEU A 430 2.26 -4.47 -17.40
N LEU A 431 1.28 -4.81 -18.24
CA LEU A 431 0.01 -4.10 -18.39
C LEU A 431 0.11 -2.71 -19.04
N PHE A 432 1.15 -2.46 -19.84
CA PHE A 432 1.22 -1.27 -20.68
C PHE A 432 0.63 -1.58 -22.05
N SER A 433 -0.51 -0.97 -22.37
CA SER A 433 -1.14 -1.09 -23.68
C SER A 433 -0.28 -0.51 -24.79
N GLY A 434 -0.62 -0.76 -26.06
CA GLY A 434 0.16 -0.24 -27.21
C GLY A 434 0.29 1.29 -27.23
N ASP A 435 -0.72 2.02 -26.77
CA ASP A 435 -0.70 3.48 -26.69
C ASP A 435 0.05 3.96 -25.43
N ASP A 436 -0.03 3.24 -24.31
CA ASP A 436 0.75 3.57 -23.11
C ASP A 436 2.25 3.51 -23.38
N GLN A 437 2.70 2.57 -24.23
CA GLN A 437 4.12 2.43 -24.58
C GLN A 437 4.75 3.67 -25.23
N LYS A 438 3.90 4.56 -25.77
CA LYS A 438 4.29 5.83 -26.40
C LYS A 438 4.24 7.01 -25.42
N LYS A 439 3.73 6.83 -24.20
CA LYS A 439 3.71 7.89 -23.18
C LYS A 439 5.13 8.32 -22.83
N SER A 440 5.29 9.61 -22.51
CA SER A 440 6.52 10.12 -21.91
C SER A 440 6.67 9.63 -20.48
N LEU A 441 7.90 9.36 -20.06
CA LEU A 441 8.24 8.99 -18.67
C LEU A 441 7.81 10.04 -17.64
N LYS A 442 7.69 11.31 -18.01
CA LYS A 442 7.29 12.40 -17.09
C LYS A 442 5.85 12.34 -16.61
N VAL A 443 4.99 11.59 -17.28
CA VAL A 443 3.55 11.55 -16.98
C VAL A 443 3.08 10.21 -16.39
N ILE A 444 4.02 9.34 -16.04
CA ILE A 444 3.69 8.05 -15.43
C ILE A 444 3.34 8.19 -13.94
N SER A 445 2.40 7.39 -13.48
CA SER A 445 2.08 7.27 -12.06
C SER A 445 3.16 6.51 -11.28
N GLY A 446 3.19 6.63 -9.94
CA GLY A 446 4.12 5.89 -9.10
C GLY A 446 4.07 4.37 -9.34
N GLY A 447 2.88 3.79 -9.42
CA GLY A 447 2.71 2.36 -9.71
C GLY A 447 3.17 1.96 -11.12
N GLU A 448 2.96 2.82 -12.14
CA GLU A 448 3.51 2.61 -13.48
C GLU A 448 5.05 2.64 -13.45
N GLY A 449 5.64 3.59 -12.70
CA GLY A 449 7.08 3.67 -12.50
C GLY A 449 7.65 2.39 -11.88
N GLN A 450 7.01 1.86 -10.84
CA GLN A 450 7.43 0.59 -10.23
C GLN A 450 7.35 -0.59 -11.24
N ARG A 451 6.29 -0.67 -12.05
CA ARG A 451 6.20 -1.69 -13.10
C ARG A 451 7.28 -1.52 -14.18
N MET A 452 7.71 -0.29 -14.48
CA MET A 452 8.84 -0.05 -15.39
C MET A 452 10.15 -0.59 -14.81
N ILE A 453 10.40 -0.44 -13.49
CA ILE A 453 11.57 -1.04 -12.82
C ILE A 453 11.53 -2.57 -12.88
N ILE A 454 10.35 -3.19 -12.72
CA ILE A 454 10.20 -4.65 -12.94
C ILE A 454 10.68 -5.01 -14.35
N GLY A 455 10.24 -4.29 -15.37
CA GLY A 455 10.64 -4.53 -16.76
C GLY A 455 12.15 -4.40 -17.00
N LYS A 456 12.78 -3.39 -16.38
CA LYS A 456 14.23 -3.22 -16.37
C LYS A 456 14.93 -4.47 -15.84
N LEU A 457 14.46 -5.03 -14.72
CA LEU A 457 15.04 -6.24 -14.13
C LEU A 457 14.74 -7.49 -14.96
N VAL A 458 13.57 -7.60 -15.57
CA VAL A 458 13.21 -8.71 -16.45
C VAL A 458 14.14 -8.75 -17.68
N LEU A 459 14.39 -7.61 -18.32
CA LEU A 459 15.27 -7.52 -19.51
C LEU A 459 16.75 -7.66 -19.15
N GLY A 460 17.15 -7.10 -18.00
CA GLY A 460 18.56 -7.14 -17.53
C GLY A 460 18.99 -8.51 -17.04
N MET A 461 18.05 -9.40 -16.70
CA MET A 461 18.30 -10.77 -16.23
C MET A 461 19.40 -10.85 -15.15
N PRO A 462 19.33 -10.08 -14.06
CA PRO A 462 20.34 -10.11 -13.01
C PRO A 462 20.39 -11.48 -12.34
N ASN A 463 21.58 -11.88 -11.87
CA ASN A 463 21.75 -13.05 -11.01
C ASN A 463 21.81 -12.69 -9.52
N VAL A 464 21.85 -11.38 -9.21
CA VAL A 464 21.66 -10.81 -7.89
C VAL A 464 20.69 -9.64 -7.99
N MET A 465 19.68 -9.61 -7.14
CA MET A 465 18.74 -8.49 -7.03
C MET A 465 18.81 -7.83 -5.66
N LEU A 466 18.87 -6.52 -5.66
CA LEU A 466 18.82 -5.67 -4.47
C LEU A 466 17.57 -4.82 -4.57
N LEU A 467 16.58 -5.05 -3.68
CA LEU A 467 15.28 -4.39 -3.74
C LEU A 467 15.06 -3.53 -2.49
N ASP A 468 14.74 -2.26 -2.68
CA ASP A 468 14.48 -1.30 -1.61
C ASP A 468 13.01 -0.94 -1.59
N GLU A 469 12.24 -1.52 -0.65
CA GLU A 469 10.79 -1.37 -0.48
C GLU A 469 9.99 -1.60 -1.79
N PRO A 470 10.13 -2.77 -2.44
CA PRO A 470 9.58 -3.00 -3.77
C PRO A 470 8.04 -3.08 -3.79
N THR A 471 7.40 -3.28 -2.65
CA THR A 471 5.93 -3.36 -2.52
C THR A 471 5.27 -1.99 -2.47
N ASN A 472 6.01 -0.92 -2.18
CA ASN A 472 5.48 0.43 -2.11
C ASN A 472 4.92 0.89 -3.47
N HIS A 473 3.73 1.49 -3.45
CA HIS A 473 3.01 2.00 -4.63
C HIS A 473 2.54 0.94 -5.64
N LEU A 474 2.76 -0.34 -5.37
CA LEU A 474 2.17 -1.42 -6.17
C LEU A 474 0.76 -1.75 -5.65
N ASP A 475 -0.12 -2.16 -6.56
CA ASP A 475 -1.40 -2.75 -6.18
C ASP A 475 -1.23 -4.21 -5.71
N MET A 476 -2.24 -4.72 -5.04
CA MET A 476 -2.23 -6.09 -4.49
C MET A 476 -1.93 -7.14 -5.57
N GLU A 477 -2.48 -6.96 -6.78
CA GLU A 477 -2.30 -7.85 -7.90
C GLU A 477 -0.84 -7.86 -8.40
N SER A 478 -0.20 -6.68 -8.42
CA SER A 478 1.22 -6.53 -8.78
C SER A 478 2.13 -7.10 -7.69
N ILE A 479 1.81 -6.88 -6.41
CA ILE A 479 2.56 -7.45 -5.26
C ILE A 479 2.50 -8.98 -5.31
N GLU A 480 1.34 -9.57 -5.55
CA GLU A 480 1.17 -11.02 -5.65
C GLU A 480 1.95 -11.61 -6.82
N SER A 481 1.89 -10.95 -7.98
CA SER A 481 2.65 -11.35 -9.16
C SER A 481 4.16 -11.25 -8.93
N LEU A 482 4.61 -10.18 -8.27
CA LEU A 482 6.02 -9.97 -7.91
C LEU A 482 6.49 -11.02 -6.90
N ASN A 483 5.72 -11.28 -5.86
CA ASN A 483 6.02 -12.29 -4.83
C ASN A 483 6.17 -13.68 -5.47
N THR A 484 5.20 -14.09 -6.29
CA THR A 484 5.25 -15.35 -7.04
C THR A 484 6.47 -15.45 -7.95
N ALA A 485 6.85 -14.34 -8.61
CA ALA A 485 8.01 -14.31 -9.50
C ALA A 485 9.33 -14.40 -8.73
N LEU A 486 9.44 -13.73 -7.57
CA LEU A 486 10.62 -13.76 -6.70
C LEU A 486 10.76 -15.08 -5.93
N ASP A 487 9.65 -15.73 -5.59
CA ASP A 487 9.68 -17.08 -5.03
C ASP A 487 10.35 -18.08 -5.99
N LYS A 488 9.99 -18.01 -7.27
CA LYS A 488 10.57 -18.85 -8.35
C LYS A 488 11.94 -18.40 -8.84
N TYR A 489 12.42 -17.24 -8.40
CA TYR A 489 13.71 -16.72 -8.80
C TYR A 489 14.85 -17.51 -8.14
N THR A 490 15.78 -18.00 -8.97
CA THR A 490 16.90 -18.88 -8.56
C THR A 490 18.20 -18.14 -8.27
N GLY A 491 18.22 -16.82 -8.45
CA GLY A 491 19.38 -15.97 -8.12
C GLY A 491 19.37 -15.55 -6.64
N THR A 492 20.34 -14.72 -6.29
CA THR A 492 20.47 -14.15 -4.94
C THR A 492 19.57 -12.92 -4.81
N LEU A 493 18.86 -12.81 -3.71
CA LEU A 493 17.96 -11.71 -3.41
C LEU A 493 18.33 -11.06 -2.08
N VAL A 494 18.49 -9.73 -2.05
CA VAL A 494 18.59 -8.96 -0.81
C VAL A 494 17.57 -7.83 -0.89
N PHE A 495 16.71 -7.74 0.11
CA PHE A 495 15.64 -6.76 0.04
C PHE A 495 15.34 -6.12 1.40
N VAL A 496 14.88 -4.89 1.33
CA VAL A 496 14.25 -4.17 2.44
C VAL A 496 12.76 -4.19 2.20
N SER A 497 11.96 -4.61 3.16
CA SER A 497 10.50 -4.49 3.11
C SER A 497 9.90 -4.40 4.51
N HIS A 498 8.79 -3.67 4.59
CA HIS A 498 7.92 -3.61 5.76
C HIS A 498 6.68 -4.49 5.62
N ASP A 499 6.46 -5.07 4.45
CA ASP A 499 5.39 -6.01 4.17
C ASP A 499 5.74 -7.38 4.75
N ARG A 500 5.00 -7.79 5.79
CA ARG A 500 5.24 -9.03 6.54
C ARG A 500 5.03 -10.27 5.67
N GLU A 501 3.99 -10.28 4.84
CA GLU A 501 3.70 -11.40 3.96
C GLU A 501 4.81 -11.58 2.93
N PHE A 502 5.31 -10.45 2.38
CA PHE A 502 6.42 -10.45 1.43
C PHE A 502 7.72 -10.96 2.08
N VAL A 503 8.01 -10.54 3.32
CA VAL A 503 9.18 -11.02 4.06
C VAL A 503 9.04 -12.50 4.41
N SER A 504 7.90 -12.92 4.98
CA SER A 504 7.63 -14.29 5.41
C SER A 504 7.71 -15.30 4.26
N SER A 505 7.15 -14.93 3.10
CA SER A 505 7.11 -15.83 1.92
C SER A 505 8.45 -15.99 1.21
N LEU A 506 9.37 -15.01 1.31
CA LEU A 506 10.60 -14.99 0.52
C LEU A 506 11.88 -15.19 1.34
N ALA A 507 11.93 -14.65 2.57
CA ALA A 507 13.17 -14.58 3.31
C ALA A 507 13.61 -15.94 3.85
N THR A 508 14.86 -16.29 3.59
CA THR A 508 15.57 -17.44 4.17
C THR A 508 16.62 -17.00 5.19
N ARG A 509 16.81 -15.68 5.33
CA ARG A 509 17.77 -15.05 6.24
C ARG A 509 17.29 -13.66 6.61
N MET A 510 17.38 -13.32 7.89
CA MET A 510 16.99 -12.03 8.44
C MET A 510 18.24 -11.27 8.87
N ILE A 511 18.38 -10.03 8.37
CA ILE A 511 19.47 -9.10 8.74
C ILE A 511 18.78 -7.93 9.45
N GLU A 512 18.76 -7.98 10.79
CA GLU A 512 18.11 -6.95 11.57
C GLU A 512 19.10 -5.86 11.97
N LEU A 513 18.71 -4.61 11.69
CA LEU A 513 19.36 -3.42 12.22
C LEU A 513 18.59 -2.97 13.46
N ARG A 514 19.24 -3.04 14.65
CA ARG A 514 18.68 -2.56 15.92
C ARG A 514 19.30 -1.24 16.35
N PRO A 515 18.55 -0.34 17.00
CA PRO A 515 19.14 0.84 17.62
C PRO A 515 20.27 0.44 18.58
N GLY A 516 21.35 1.23 18.63
CA GLY A 516 22.41 1.06 19.60
C GLY A 516 21.91 1.25 21.04
N GLU A 517 22.75 0.86 22.01
CA GLU A 517 22.39 0.91 23.43
C GLU A 517 22.10 2.33 23.92
N LYS A 518 22.74 3.33 23.34
CA LYS A 518 22.53 4.76 23.66
C LYS A 518 22.04 5.53 22.44
N PRO A 519 21.23 6.60 22.64
CA PRO A 519 20.87 7.50 21.56
C PRO A 519 22.10 8.08 20.87
N GLY A 520 22.25 7.80 19.57
CA GLY A 520 23.39 8.26 18.75
C GLY A 520 24.47 7.20 18.51
N ASP A 521 24.40 6.05 19.16
CA ASP A 521 25.25 4.91 18.83
C ASP A 521 24.89 4.32 17.47
N ALA A 522 25.85 3.72 16.80
CA ALA A 522 25.62 3.00 15.55
C ALA A 522 24.68 1.79 15.77
N ALA A 523 23.89 1.47 14.76
CA ALA A 523 23.00 0.32 14.80
C ALA A 523 23.80 -0.99 15.00
N ALA A 524 23.31 -1.84 15.90
CA ALA A 524 23.73 -3.22 16.02
C ALA A 524 23.11 -4.05 14.89
N VAL A 525 23.86 -5.01 14.36
CA VAL A 525 23.39 -5.91 13.31
C VAL A 525 23.24 -7.31 13.87
N ILE A 526 22.05 -7.85 13.73
CA ILE A 526 21.75 -9.24 14.06
C ILE A 526 21.52 -9.99 12.76
N ASP A 527 22.27 -11.06 12.58
CA ASP A 527 22.24 -11.91 11.39
C ASP A 527 21.66 -13.27 11.79
N PHE A 528 20.44 -13.55 11.35
CA PHE A 528 19.71 -14.77 11.68
C PHE A 528 19.41 -15.57 10.41
N ARG A 529 19.82 -16.84 10.37
CA ARG A 529 19.52 -17.76 9.29
C ARG A 529 18.30 -18.59 9.65
N GLY A 530 17.22 -18.44 8.92
CA GLY A 530 15.93 -19.09 9.13
C GLY A 530 14.80 -18.30 8.51
N SER A 531 13.57 -18.78 8.65
CA SER A 531 12.37 -18.09 8.21
C SER A 531 12.05 -16.89 9.11
N TYR A 532 11.11 -16.07 8.66
CA TYR A 532 10.63 -14.94 9.48
C TYR A 532 9.93 -15.40 10.76
N GLU A 533 9.20 -16.51 10.70
CA GLU A 533 8.54 -17.14 11.84
C GLU A 533 9.56 -17.61 12.88
N ASP A 534 10.60 -18.34 12.47
CA ASP A 534 11.69 -18.80 13.36
C ASP A 534 12.39 -17.61 14.03
N TYR A 535 12.58 -16.51 13.28
CA TYR A 535 13.15 -15.27 13.81
C TYR A 535 12.27 -14.66 14.91
N LEU A 536 10.93 -14.60 14.69
CA LEU A 536 10.00 -14.05 15.68
C LEU A 536 9.96 -14.90 16.97
N GLU A 537 9.96 -16.23 16.84
CA GLU A 537 10.04 -17.16 18.00
C GLU A 537 11.34 -16.97 18.77
N GLY A 538 12.47 -16.88 18.07
CA GLY A 538 13.77 -16.63 18.68
C GLY A 538 13.88 -15.27 19.36
N ALA A 539 13.28 -14.23 18.78
CA ALA A 539 13.24 -12.90 19.38
C ALA A 539 12.35 -12.84 20.63
N ALA A 540 11.21 -13.55 20.63
CA ALA A 540 10.32 -13.66 21.79
C ALA A 540 10.98 -14.36 22.97
N LEU A 541 11.77 -15.42 22.72
CA LEU A 541 12.54 -16.14 23.75
C LEU A 541 13.69 -15.33 24.34
N ALA A 542 14.24 -14.37 23.59
CA ALA A 542 15.32 -13.50 24.05
C ALA A 542 14.84 -12.33 24.93
N VAL A 543 13.54 -12.04 24.94
CA VAL A 543 12.90 -10.96 25.72
C VAL A 543 12.24 -11.50 27.01
N ALA A 544 11.94 -12.80 27.08
CA ALA A 544 11.40 -13.49 28.25
C ALA A 544 12.53 -13.96 29.20
#